data_80ff150605d260674d67a78cbb9f7f9b
#
_entry.id   80ff150605d260674d67a78cbb9f7f9b
#
_cell.length_a   1.000
_cell.length_b   1.000
_cell.length_c   1.000
_cell.angle_alpha   90.00
_cell.angle_beta   90.00
_cell.angle_gamma   90.00
#
_symmetry.space_group_name_H-M   'P 1'
#
loop_
_entity.id
_entity.type
_entity.pdbx_description
1 polymer ?
#
loop_
_entity_poly.entity_id
_entity_poly.type
_entity_poly.pdbx_seq_one_letter_code
_entity_poly.pdbx_strand_id
1 'polypeptide(L)'
;MRSNKHGKRWGKKFVDKRNFSVYSEQLVKQGEYLLSCDFVEGWNDELALMNAGKLGAPYLFPNSLIKLQSVWHVKRIPYRMIEGMTRDLCKIGQLPEYNDYSTVNRRVNRLTFTLVLPKGDNITVFSDGTSMQVVSGGEYMREKYGKTNRRWVQIVILGDAKTYEPVSYEVHIIQESEAKSTERQLTKLLDDKIPVVAAGGDGAMDSKLLYDFCEDRGIAPIFKPDINARTDTDSALRNKVVTERNRLGYKRWAKKNKYGLRWPATEGIFSAMKRMFGEQLAATSELGMLQEASCKLWAYQKLKRHGKSKS
;
A
#
# COMPACT_ATOMS: atom_id res chain seq x y z
N MET A 1 2.93 25.84 -34.21
CA MET A 1 4.03 25.10 -33.56
C MET A 1 3.96 25.32 -32.06
N ARG A 2 3.46 24.36 -31.27
CA ARG A 2 3.49 24.44 -29.80
C ARG A 2 4.85 23.94 -29.34
N SER A 3 5.67 24.82 -28.77
CA SER A 3 6.94 24.45 -28.16
C SER A 3 6.72 23.54 -26.95
N ASN A 4 7.16 22.29 -27.03
CA ASN A 4 7.23 21.38 -25.90
C ASN A 4 8.25 21.89 -24.86
N LYS A 5 7.82 22.78 -23.97
CA LYS A 5 8.57 23.08 -22.75
C LYS A 5 8.39 21.92 -21.77
N HIS A 6 9.11 20.83 -21.97
CA HIS A 6 9.32 19.86 -20.91
C HIS A 6 10.13 20.55 -19.80
N GLY A 7 9.42 21.01 -18.78
CA GLY A 7 10.01 21.60 -17.60
C GLY A 7 11.04 20.64 -17.01
N LYS A 8 12.30 21.06 -16.98
CA LYS A 8 13.41 20.32 -16.33
C LYS A 8 13.15 20.28 -14.83
N ARG A 9 12.49 19.22 -14.35
CA ARG A 9 12.41 18.98 -12.91
C ARG A 9 13.85 18.84 -12.40
N TRP A 10 14.29 19.77 -11.54
CA TRP A 10 15.68 19.84 -11.02
C TRP A 10 16.77 20.14 -12.04
N GLY A 11 16.45 20.70 -13.21
CA GLY A 11 17.46 21.15 -14.19
C GLY A 11 18.18 20.04 -14.96
N LYS A 12 17.91 18.76 -14.67
CA LYS A 12 18.50 17.60 -15.39
C LYS A 12 17.40 16.72 -15.96
N LYS A 13 17.65 16.17 -17.15
CA LYS A 13 16.77 15.15 -17.76
C LYS A 13 16.81 13.89 -16.89
N PHE A 14 15.63 13.32 -16.55
CA PHE A 14 15.57 12.03 -15.89
C PHE A 14 16.14 10.95 -16.83
N VAL A 15 17.08 10.17 -16.33
CA VAL A 15 17.63 8.99 -17.02
C VAL A 15 17.20 7.76 -16.24
N ASP A 16 16.46 6.88 -16.87
CA ASP A 16 16.08 5.60 -16.30
C ASP A 16 17.30 4.68 -16.29
N LYS A 17 17.71 4.27 -15.08
CA LYS A 17 18.88 3.42 -14.87
C LYS A 17 18.52 1.94 -14.64
N ARG A 18 17.25 1.56 -14.79
CA ARG A 18 16.84 0.17 -14.63
C ARG A 18 17.43 -0.72 -15.71
N ASN A 19 17.83 -1.93 -15.31
CA ASN A 19 18.08 -2.99 -16.29
C ASN A 19 16.71 -3.47 -16.80
N PHE A 20 16.39 -3.13 -18.05
CA PHE A 20 15.07 -3.40 -18.63
C PHE A 20 14.81 -4.89 -18.84
N SER A 21 15.83 -5.70 -19.12
CA SER A 21 15.67 -7.15 -19.22
C SER A 21 15.23 -7.75 -17.88
N VAL A 22 15.93 -7.42 -16.78
CA VAL A 22 15.57 -7.87 -15.44
C VAL A 22 14.20 -7.34 -15.03
N TYR A 23 13.90 -6.08 -15.34
CA TYR A 23 12.60 -5.48 -15.02
C TYR A 23 11.45 -6.16 -15.77
N SER A 24 11.64 -6.46 -17.07
CA SER A 24 10.64 -7.16 -17.87
C SER A 24 10.39 -8.57 -17.35
N GLU A 25 11.44 -9.32 -17.00
CA GLU A 25 11.31 -10.63 -16.40
C GLU A 25 10.55 -10.61 -15.06
N GLN A 26 10.80 -9.61 -14.22
CA GLN A 26 10.03 -9.42 -12.98
C GLN A 26 8.53 -9.21 -13.25
N LEU A 27 8.16 -8.53 -14.34
CA LEU A 27 6.77 -8.34 -14.72
C LEU A 27 6.14 -9.63 -15.28
N VAL A 28 6.89 -10.44 -16.04
CA VAL A 28 6.44 -11.76 -16.50
C VAL A 28 6.11 -12.65 -15.31
N LYS A 29 7.01 -12.77 -14.35
CA LYS A 29 6.78 -13.55 -13.11
C LYS A 29 5.58 -13.07 -12.30
N GLN A 30 5.27 -11.77 -12.30
CA GLN A 30 4.04 -11.29 -11.68
C GLN A 30 2.79 -11.85 -12.37
N GLY A 31 2.84 -12.11 -13.67
CA GLY A 31 1.80 -12.80 -14.41
C GLY A 31 1.67 -14.28 -14.01
N GLU A 32 2.79 -14.97 -13.84
CA GLU A 32 2.82 -16.37 -13.40
C GLU A 32 2.09 -16.57 -12.06
N TYR A 33 2.26 -15.63 -11.12
CA TYR A 33 1.54 -15.68 -9.84
C TYR A 33 0.02 -15.77 -9.99
N LEU A 34 -0.55 -15.20 -11.05
CA LEU A 34 -2.00 -15.23 -11.25
C LEU A 34 -2.54 -16.63 -11.61
N LEU A 35 -1.68 -17.53 -12.00
CA LEU A 35 -2.01 -18.91 -12.32
C LEU A 35 -1.35 -19.92 -11.37
N SER A 36 -0.59 -19.46 -10.37
CA SER A 36 0.08 -20.32 -9.41
C SER A 36 -0.96 -21.03 -8.52
N CYS A 37 -0.92 -22.35 -8.55
CA CYS A 37 -1.70 -23.24 -7.69
C CYS A 37 -0.83 -23.97 -6.66
N ASP A 38 0.38 -23.49 -6.37
CA ASP A 38 1.34 -24.12 -5.44
C ASP A 38 0.74 -24.37 -4.04
N PHE A 39 -0.22 -23.54 -3.64
CA PHE A 39 -0.92 -23.69 -2.35
C PHE A 39 -1.79 -24.97 -2.26
N VAL A 40 -2.08 -25.62 -3.38
CA VAL A 40 -2.92 -26.83 -3.41
C VAL A 40 -2.26 -27.98 -2.66
N GLU A 41 -0.93 -28.06 -2.66
CA GLU A 41 -0.19 -29.05 -1.88
C GLU A 41 -0.48 -28.94 -0.37
N GLY A 42 -0.66 -27.72 0.15
CA GLY A 42 -0.99 -27.45 1.56
C GLY A 42 -2.49 -27.27 1.84
N TRP A 43 -3.38 -27.62 0.91
CA TRP A 43 -4.82 -27.33 1.01
C TRP A 43 -5.47 -27.88 2.28
N ASN A 44 -5.29 -29.15 2.57
CA ASN A 44 -5.90 -29.81 3.71
C ASN A 44 -5.27 -29.37 5.05
N ASP A 45 -3.97 -29.12 5.07
CA ASP A 45 -3.26 -28.66 6.26
C ASP A 45 -3.71 -27.25 6.65
N GLU A 46 -3.84 -26.34 5.66
CA GLU A 46 -4.37 -25.00 5.90
C GLU A 46 -5.82 -25.05 6.40
N LEU A 47 -6.67 -25.91 5.81
CA LEU A 47 -8.05 -26.09 6.27
C LEU A 47 -8.10 -26.66 7.69
N ALA A 48 -7.27 -27.62 8.04
CA ALA A 48 -7.19 -28.16 9.39
C ALA A 48 -6.84 -27.08 10.42
N LEU A 49 -5.82 -26.25 10.12
CA LEU A 49 -5.44 -25.11 10.96
C LEU A 49 -6.57 -24.08 11.10
N MET A 50 -7.24 -23.73 9.98
CA MET A 50 -8.32 -22.75 9.97
C MET A 50 -9.57 -23.22 10.73
N ASN A 51 -9.79 -24.51 10.81
CA ASN A 51 -10.95 -25.13 11.46
C ASN A 51 -10.66 -25.57 12.90
N ALA A 52 -9.41 -25.56 13.35
CA ALA A 52 -9.02 -25.94 14.70
C ALA A 52 -9.73 -25.04 15.72
N GLY A 53 -10.50 -25.66 16.63
CA GLY A 53 -11.28 -24.95 17.66
C GLY A 53 -12.43 -24.08 17.16
N LYS A 54 -12.74 -24.13 15.85
CA LYS A 54 -13.83 -23.34 15.28
C LYS A 54 -15.20 -23.91 15.66
N LEU A 55 -16.05 -23.06 16.22
CA LEU A 55 -17.46 -23.39 16.44
C LEU A 55 -18.29 -23.13 15.18
N GLY A 56 -19.24 -24.02 14.87
CA GLY A 56 -20.13 -23.92 13.71
C GLY A 56 -19.53 -24.52 12.42
N ALA A 57 -20.13 -24.22 11.29
CA ALA A 57 -19.76 -24.84 9.99
C ALA A 57 -18.28 -24.59 9.64
N PRO A 58 -17.55 -25.66 9.24
CA PRO A 58 -16.14 -25.52 8.89
C PRO A 58 -15.93 -24.71 7.63
N TYR A 59 -14.73 -24.14 7.48
CA TYR A 59 -14.28 -23.60 6.21
C TYR A 59 -13.99 -24.76 5.25
N LEU A 60 -14.46 -24.64 4.02
CA LEU A 60 -14.22 -25.61 2.94
C LEU A 60 -13.10 -25.18 1.99
N PHE A 61 -12.76 -23.90 2.01
CA PHE A 61 -11.77 -23.30 1.11
C PHE A 61 -10.67 -22.61 1.90
N PRO A 62 -9.38 -22.85 1.61
CA PRO A 62 -8.26 -22.25 2.32
C PRO A 62 -8.15 -20.74 2.00
N ASN A 63 -7.54 -19.98 2.92
CA ASN A 63 -7.32 -18.55 2.73
C ASN A 63 -6.37 -18.26 1.56
N SER A 64 -5.46 -19.16 1.22
CA SER A 64 -4.56 -19.06 0.08
C SER A 64 -5.32 -18.97 -1.24
N LEU A 65 -6.34 -19.82 -1.45
CA LEU A 65 -7.25 -19.71 -2.60
C LEU A 65 -7.97 -18.35 -2.61
N ILE A 66 -8.57 -17.95 -1.47
CA ILE A 66 -9.30 -16.70 -1.38
C ILE A 66 -8.38 -15.49 -1.64
N LYS A 67 -7.12 -15.57 -1.20
CA LYS A 67 -6.09 -14.54 -1.50
C LYS A 67 -5.78 -14.46 -2.99
N LEU A 68 -5.64 -15.58 -3.69
CA LEU A 68 -5.47 -15.61 -5.15
C LEU A 68 -6.69 -14.98 -5.85
N GLN A 69 -7.90 -15.41 -5.47
CA GLN A 69 -9.15 -14.87 -5.99
C GLN A 69 -9.31 -13.36 -5.72
N SER A 70 -8.82 -12.88 -4.58
CA SER A 70 -8.80 -11.44 -4.27
C SER A 70 -7.87 -10.66 -5.19
N VAL A 71 -6.72 -11.24 -5.57
CA VAL A 71 -5.82 -10.62 -6.57
C VAL A 71 -6.51 -10.54 -7.94
N TRP A 72 -7.20 -11.58 -8.37
CA TRP A 72 -7.98 -11.54 -9.61
C TRP A 72 -9.06 -10.46 -9.55
N HIS A 73 -9.74 -10.33 -8.41
CA HIS A 73 -10.79 -9.32 -8.23
C HIS A 73 -10.24 -7.89 -8.34
N VAL A 74 -9.13 -7.57 -7.65
CA VAL A 74 -8.51 -6.22 -7.79
C VAL A 74 -7.88 -5.98 -9.15
N LYS A 75 -7.62 -7.04 -9.95
CA LYS A 75 -7.32 -6.97 -11.39
C LYS A 75 -8.57 -6.77 -12.26
N ARG A 76 -9.70 -6.44 -11.66
CA ARG A 76 -10.98 -6.13 -12.32
C ARG A 76 -11.72 -7.34 -12.88
N ILE A 77 -11.45 -8.56 -12.39
CA ILE A 77 -12.25 -9.74 -12.71
C ILE A 77 -13.45 -9.81 -11.75
N PRO A 78 -14.70 -9.78 -12.26
CA PRO A 78 -15.90 -9.89 -11.41
C PRO A 78 -15.98 -11.24 -10.70
N TYR A 79 -16.57 -11.31 -9.51
CA TYR A 79 -16.68 -12.53 -8.71
C TYR A 79 -17.33 -13.70 -9.46
N ARG A 80 -18.34 -13.45 -10.32
CA ARG A 80 -18.96 -14.51 -11.15
C ARG A 80 -17.99 -15.08 -12.18
N MET A 81 -17.11 -14.25 -12.76
CA MET A 81 -16.07 -14.74 -13.65
C MET A 81 -14.99 -15.52 -12.87
N ILE A 82 -14.66 -15.10 -11.64
CA ILE A 82 -13.75 -15.86 -10.75
C ILE A 82 -14.30 -17.26 -10.45
N GLU A 83 -15.59 -17.38 -10.19
CA GLU A 83 -16.23 -18.69 -10.04
C GLU A 83 -16.08 -19.53 -11.31
N GLY A 84 -16.31 -18.95 -12.50
CA GLY A 84 -16.09 -19.66 -13.77
C GLY A 84 -14.66 -20.14 -13.97
N MET A 85 -13.67 -19.28 -13.64
CA MET A 85 -12.26 -19.63 -13.70
C MET A 85 -11.92 -20.80 -12.76
N THR A 86 -12.38 -20.76 -11.50
CA THR A 86 -12.10 -21.83 -10.54
C THR A 86 -12.84 -23.13 -10.88
N ARG A 87 -14.05 -23.08 -11.45
CA ARG A 87 -14.72 -24.27 -11.99
C ARG A 87 -13.91 -24.95 -13.07
N ASP A 88 -13.31 -24.18 -13.97
CA ASP A 88 -12.50 -24.75 -15.05
C ASP A 88 -11.18 -25.31 -14.54
N LEU A 89 -10.52 -24.64 -13.59
CA LEU A 89 -9.35 -25.16 -12.90
C LEU A 89 -9.63 -26.50 -12.18
N CYS A 90 -10.82 -26.69 -11.62
CA CYS A 90 -11.24 -27.99 -11.06
C CYS A 90 -11.40 -29.05 -12.13
N LYS A 91 -12.02 -28.73 -13.29
CA LYS A 91 -12.20 -29.69 -14.39
C LYS A 91 -10.87 -30.21 -14.94
N ILE A 92 -9.84 -29.37 -14.99
CA ILE A 92 -8.51 -29.76 -15.45
C ILE A 92 -7.61 -30.29 -14.33
N GLY A 93 -8.16 -30.51 -13.13
CA GLY A 93 -7.46 -31.12 -12.01
C GLY A 93 -6.44 -30.23 -11.30
N GLN A 94 -6.47 -28.91 -11.52
CA GLN A 94 -5.58 -27.97 -10.85
C GLN A 94 -6.07 -27.53 -9.47
N LEU A 95 -7.36 -27.62 -9.20
CA LEU A 95 -7.97 -27.36 -7.89
C LEU A 95 -8.81 -28.55 -7.43
N PRO A 96 -8.81 -28.86 -6.12
CA PRO A 96 -9.66 -29.93 -5.58
C PRO A 96 -11.16 -29.58 -5.67
N GLU A 97 -11.50 -28.32 -5.41
CA GLU A 97 -12.88 -27.84 -5.34
C GLU A 97 -12.97 -26.36 -5.70
N TYR A 98 -14.13 -25.90 -6.22
CA TYR A 98 -14.40 -24.50 -6.51
C TYR A 98 -15.46 -23.93 -5.56
N ASN A 99 -15.42 -22.64 -5.33
CA ASN A 99 -16.38 -21.89 -4.53
C ASN A 99 -17.26 -20.98 -5.41
N ASP A 100 -18.51 -20.84 -5.02
CA ASP A 100 -19.44 -19.90 -5.65
C ASP A 100 -19.04 -18.42 -5.40
N TYR A 101 -19.50 -17.55 -6.29
CA TYR A 101 -19.14 -16.12 -6.27
C TYR A 101 -19.56 -15.41 -4.96
N SER A 102 -20.64 -15.86 -4.31
CA SER A 102 -21.11 -15.26 -3.07
C SER A 102 -20.20 -15.65 -1.89
N THR A 103 -19.69 -16.88 -1.89
CA THR A 103 -18.67 -17.34 -0.94
C THR A 103 -17.36 -16.60 -1.15
N VAL A 104 -16.90 -16.43 -2.40
CA VAL A 104 -15.72 -15.62 -2.71
C VAL A 104 -15.87 -14.23 -2.14
N ASN A 105 -16.96 -13.52 -2.47
CA ASN A 105 -17.23 -12.17 -1.99
C ASN A 105 -17.25 -12.09 -0.45
N ARG A 106 -17.99 -12.96 0.22
CA ARG A 106 -18.05 -12.98 1.69
C ARG A 106 -16.69 -13.23 2.34
N ARG A 107 -15.89 -14.12 1.76
CA ARG A 107 -14.57 -14.49 2.28
C ARG A 107 -13.56 -13.39 2.04
N VAL A 108 -13.49 -12.79 0.84
CA VAL A 108 -12.61 -11.66 0.52
C VAL A 108 -12.87 -10.48 1.47
N ASN A 109 -14.13 -10.18 1.76
CA ASN A 109 -14.50 -9.10 2.68
C ASN A 109 -14.17 -9.39 4.17
N ARG A 110 -13.72 -10.59 4.51
CA ARG A 110 -13.32 -10.98 5.87
C ARG A 110 -11.84 -11.35 5.99
N LEU A 111 -11.09 -11.29 4.89
CA LEU A 111 -9.66 -11.57 4.92
C LEU A 111 -8.88 -10.48 5.64
N THR A 112 -7.84 -10.91 6.37
CA THR A 112 -6.81 -9.99 6.83
C THR A 112 -5.67 -9.94 5.81
N PHE A 113 -5.39 -8.74 5.31
CA PHE A 113 -4.31 -8.49 4.35
C PHE A 113 -3.06 -7.99 5.09
N THR A 114 -2.24 -8.92 5.56
CA THR A 114 -1.01 -8.62 6.30
C THR A 114 0.15 -8.43 5.33
N LEU A 115 0.85 -7.31 5.45
CA LEU A 115 2.08 -7.04 4.69
C LEU A 115 3.25 -7.86 5.26
N VAL A 116 4.16 -8.23 4.39
CA VAL A 116 5.43 -8.85 4.81
C VAL A 116 6.37 -7.76 5.25
N LEU A 117 6.82 -7.83 6.49
CA LEU A 117 7.72 -6.84 7.08
C LEU A 117 9.15 -7.00 6.53
N PRO A 118 9.93 -5.91 6.45
CA PRO A 118 11.32 -5.96 6.03
C PRO A 118 12.17 -6.68 7.08
N LYS A 119 13.20 -7.35 6.60
CA LYS A 119 14.24 -7.94 7.47
C LYS A 119 15.45 -6.99 7.49
N GLY A 120 15.99 -6.68 8.66
CA GLY A 120 17.16 -5.83 8.84
C GLY A 120 17.14 -5.06 10.16
N ASP A 121 18.29 -4.51 10.54
CA ASP A 121 18.49 -3.91 11.86
C ASP A 121 18.26 -2.39 11.90
N ASN A 122 18.16 -1.73 10.73
CA ASN A 122 18.02 -0.28 10.62
C ASN A 122 17.05 0.08 9.49
N ILE A 123 15.80 0.28 9.84
CA ILE A 123 14.73 0.56 8.88
C ILE A 123 14.40 2.04 8.88
N THR A 124 14.44 2.66 7.69
CA THR A 124 13.98 4.01 7.45
C THR A 124 12.66 3.94 6.71
N VAL A 125 11.63 4.56 7.26
CA VAL A 125 10.30 4.60 6.65
C VAL A 125 9.91 6.01 6.25
N PHE A 126 9.12 6.11 5.18
CA PHE A 126 8.47 7.36 4.79
C PHE A 126 6.96 7.19 4.76
N SER A 127 6.26 8.17 5.33
CA SER A 127 4.80 8.24 5.32
C SER A 127 4.30 9.16 4.22
N ASP A 128 3.16 8.78 3.65
CA ASP A 128 2.40 9.61 2.71
C ASP A 128 0.98 9.08 2.60
N GLY A 129 0.06 9.97 2.22
CA GLY A 129 -1.34 9.63 2.00
C GLY A 129 -1.74 9.73 0.54
N THR A 130 -2.76 8.97 0.16
CA THR A 130 -3.46 9.11 -1.10
C THR A 130 -4.93 8.83 -0.92
N SER A 131 -5.75 9.30 -1.86
CA SER A 131 -7.17 8.96 -1.88
C SER A 131 -7.51 8.18 -3.15
N MET A 132 -8.45 7.24 -3.02
CA MET A 132 -9.04 6.51 -4.14
C MET A 132 -10.53 6.84 -4.23
N GLN A 133 -11.01 7.15 -5.43
CA GLN A 133 -12.41 7.45 -5.66
C GLN A 133 -13.22 6.16 -5.77
N VAL A 134 -14.36 6.11 -5.12
CA VAL A 134 -15.34 5.03 -5.31
C VAL A 134 -16.09 5.26 -6.62
N VAL A 135 -16.21 4.23 -7.45
CA VAL A 135 -17.02 4.27 -8.67
C VAL A 135 -18.49 4.37 -8.25
N SER A 136 -19.03 5.57 -8.28
CA SER A 136 -20.47 5.79 -8.13
C SER A 136 -21.02 6.18 -9.50
N GLY A 137 -22.04 5.48 -9.99
CA GLY A 137 -22.70 5.69 -11.29
C GLY A 137 -22.31 6.93 -12.07
N GLY A 138 -22.22 6.84 -13.40
CA GLY A 138 -21.64 7.89 -14.24
C GLY A 138 -22.24 9.30 -14.05
N GLU A 139 -21.68 10.30 -14.70
CA GLU A 139 -22.14 11.71 -14.65
C GLU A 139 -23.65 11.85 -14.89
N TYR A 140 -24.20 11.04 -15.79
CA TYR A 140 -25.64 10.98 -16.04
C TYR A 140 -26.48 10.71 -14.78
N MET A 141 -26.05 9.78 -13.91
CA MET A 141 -26.74 9.48 -12.65
C MET A 141 -26.63 10.61 -11.64
N ARG A 142 -25.55 11.41 -11.70
CA ARG A 142 -25.39 12.61 -10.87
C ARG A 142 -26.30 13.72 -11.33
N GLU A 143 -26.32 14.02 -12.62
CA GLU A 143 -27.17 15.05 -13.19
C GLU A 143 -28.66 14.72 -12.98
N LYS A 144 -29.06 13.47 -13.23
CA LYS A 144 -30.45 13.06 -13.13
C LYS A 144 -30.98 12.93 -11.70
N TYR A 145 -30.16 12.51 -10.74
CA TYR A 145 -30.60 12.20 -9.37
C TYR A 145 -29.95 13.09 -8.30
N GLY A 146 -29.23 14.14 -8.69
CA GLY A 146 -28.67 15.14 -7.76
C GLY A 146 -27.63 14.59 -6.76
N LYS A 147 -27.08 13.38 -6.98
CA LYS A 147 -26.06 12.78 -6.11
C LYS A 147 -24.70 13.43 -6.37
N THR A 148 -24.42 14.51 -5.64
CA THR A 148 -23.20 15.30 -5.81
C THR A 148 -21.97 14.78 -5.06
N ASN A 149 -22.16 13.94 -4.05
CA ASN A 149 -21.06 13.52 -3.17
C ASN A 149 -20.28 12.34 -3.75
N ARG A 150 -19.05 12.64 -4.20
CA ARG A 150 -18.07 11.61 -4.52
C ARG A 150 -17.56 11.00 -3.20
N ARG A 151 -17.64 9.67 -3.10
CA ARG A 151 -17.06 8.94 -1.96
C ARG A 151 -15.58 8.70 -2.23
N TRP A 152 -14.76 8.96 -1.23
CA TRP A 152 -13.32 8.76 -1.27
C TRP A 152 -12.88 7.88 -0.12
N VAL A 153 -11.88 7.08 -0.35
CA VAL A 153 -11.18 6.30 0.68
C VAL A 153 -9.76 6.81 0.76
N GLN A 154 -9.37 7.26 1.95
CA GLN A 154 -7.99 7.67 2.24
C GLN A 154 -7.16 6.43 2.56
N ILE A 155 -5.95 6.38 2.04
CA ILE A 155 -4.96 5.36 2.32
C ILE A 155 -3.70 6.07 2.79
N VAL A 156 -3.22 5.77 3.99
CA VAL A 156 -1.94 6.26 4.52
C VAL A 156 -1.00 5.07 4.63
N ILE A 157 0.20 5.16 4.07
CA ILE A 157 1.20 4.09 4.11
C ILE A 157 2.46 4.53 4.83
N LEU A 158 3.17 3.56 5.39
CA LEU A 158 4.60 3.64 5.65
C LEU A 158 5.32 2.78 4.61
N GLY A 159 6.21 3.40 3.84
CA GLY A 159 7.03 2.73 2.85
C GLY A 159 8.49 2.65 3.27
N ASP A 160 9.12 1.49 3.13
CA ASP A 160 10.53 1.31 3.43
C ASP A 160 11.43 1.95 2.37
N ALA A 161 12.38 2.75 2.82
CA ALA A 161 13.32 3.49 1.97
C ALA A 161 14.32 2.61 1.21
N LYS A 162 14.50 1.36 1.61
CA LYS A 162 15.45 0.40 1.01
C LYS A 162 14.77 -0.48 -0.06
N THR A 163 13.65 -1.06 0.28
CA THR A 163 12.93 -2.00 -0.60
C THR A 163 11.91 -1.32 -1.50
N TYR A 164 11.48 -0.10 -1.12
CA TYR A 164 10.37 0.63 -1.73
C TYR A 164 9.07 -0.20 -1.75
N GLU A 165 8.82 -0.86 -0.62
CA GLU A 165 7.62 -1.65 -0.38
C GLU A 165 6.83 -1.06 0.79
N PRO A 166 5.49 -1.14 0.79
CA PRO A 166 4.70 -0.75 1.94
C PRO A 166 4.99 -1.72 3.08
N VAL A 167 5.20 -1.20 4.29
CA VAL A 167 5.46 -1.99 5.50
C VAL A 167 4.33 -1.87 6.52
N SER A 168 3.55 -0.81 6.41
CA SER A 168 2.32 -0.60 7.17
C SER A 168 1.35 0.22 6.34
N TYR A 169 0.08 0.13 6.65
CA TYR A 169 -0.96 0.97 6.05
C TYR A 169 -2.17 1.09 6.96
N GLU A 170 -2.89 2.19 6.79
CA GLU A 170 -4.24 2.39 7.30
C GLU A 170 -5.15 2.85 6.17
N VAL A 171 -6.43 2.47 6.24
CA VAL A 171 -7.45 2.82 5.26
C VAL A 171 -8.64 3.44 5.99
N HIS A 172 -9.06 4.62 5.55
CA HIS A 172 -10.12 5.40 6.19
C HIS A 172 -11.19 5.83 5.20
N ILE A 173 -12.47 5.65 5.55
CA ILE A 173 -13.60 6.18 4.79
C ILE A 173 -13.81 7.66 5.11
N ILE A 174 -13.61 8.03 6.35
CA ILE A 174 -13.61 9.43 6.81
C ILE A 174 -12.15 9.88 6.84
N GLN A 175 -11.88 10.99 6.18
CA GLN A 175 -10.53 11.54 6.13
C GLN A 175 -10.01 11.85 7.54
N GLU A 176 -8.83 11.35 7.84
CA GLU A 176 -8.14 11.54 9.11
C GLU A 176 -6.80 12.25 8.90
N SER A 177 -6.24 12.80 9.98
CA SER A 177 -4.89 13.38 9.97
C SER A 177 -3.85 12.32 9.62
N GLU A 178 -3.10 12.52 8.55
CA GLU A 178 -2.01 11.63 8.15
C GLU A 178 -0.94 11.50 9.24
N ALA A 179 -0.68 12.58 9.99
CA ALA A 179 0.27 12.55 11.10
C ALA A 179 -0.18 11.59 12.23
N LYS A 180 -1.48 11.60 12.59
CA LYS A 180 -2.02 10.66 13.59
C LYS A 180 -2.00 9.23 13.10
N SER A 181 -2.36 9.00 11.83
CA SER A 181 -2.27 7.67 11.21
C SER A 181 -0.82 7.18 11.17
N THR A 182 0.13 8.06 10.85
CA THR A 182 1.56 7.75 10.85
C THR A 182 2.06 7.36 12.24
N GLU A 183 1.68 8.08 13.28
CA GLU A 183 2.04 7.78 14.67
C GLU A 183 1.56 6.38 15.08
N ARG A 184 0.28 6.05 14.83
CA ARG A 184 -0.26 4.71 15.14
C ARG A 184 0.44 3.60 14.38
N GLN A 185 0.74 3.82 13.11
CA GLN A 185 1.46 2.85 12.29
C GLN A 185 2.89 2.65 12.77
N LEU A 186 3.59 3.72 13.16
CA LEU A 186 4.92 3.63 13.76
C LEU A 186 4.90 2.90 15.09
N THR A 187 3.92 3.21 15.97
CA THR A 187 3.71 2.50 17.23
C THR A 187 3.56 1.00 16.98
N LYS A 188 2.70 0.61 16.05
CA LYS A 188 2.51 -0.80 15.70
C LYS A 188 3.78 -1.49 15.22
N LEU A 189 4.58 -0.82 14.37
CA LEU A 189 5.87 -1.39 13.91
C LEU A 189 6.84 -1.60 15.07
N LEU A 190 6.89 -0.65 16.02
CA LEU A 190 7.75 -0.76 17.21
C LEU A 190 7.29 -1.88 18.16
N ASP A 191 5.97 -2.03 18.34
CA ASP A 191 5.37 -3.13 19.12
C ASP A 191 5.69 -4.49 18.49
N ASP A 192 5.67 -4.57 17.16
CA ASP A 192 6.12 -5.72 16.36
C ASP A 192 7.65 -5.89 16.35
N LYS A 193 8.39 -5.08 17.15
CA LYS A 193 9.85 -5.10 17.29
C LYS A 193 10.61 -4.84 15.99
N ILE A 194 10.02 -4.06 15.09
CA ILE A 194 10.69 -3.63 13.87
C ILE A 194 11.61 -2.44 14.20
N PRO A 195 12.93 -2.53 13.93
CA PRO A 195 13.91 -1.52 14.33
C PRO A 195 13.87 -0.29 13.41
N VAL A 196 12.85 0.57 13.61
CA VAL A 196 12.70 1.82 12.88
C VAL A 196 13.68 2.84 13.46
N VAL A 197 14.68 3.23 12.68
CA VAL A 197 15.70 4.21 13.10
C VAL A 197 15.45 5.62 12.57
N ALA A 198 14.66 5.75 11.52
CA ALA A 198 14.29 7.05 10.96
C ALA A 198 12.89 6.99 10.35
N ALA A 199 12.13 8.07 10.53
CA ALA A 199 10.81 8.26 9.95
C ALA A 199 10.72 9.62 9.27
N GLY A 200 10.08 9.66 8.10
CA GLY A 200 9.96 10.88 7.31
C GLY A 200 8.62 11.01 6.60
N GLY A 201 8.37 12.19 6.06
CA GLY A 201 7.16 12.50 5.32
C GLY A 201 7.24 13.86 4.66
N ASP A 202 6.16 14.27 4.00
CA ASP A 202 6.08 15.59 3.39
C ASP A 202 5.73 16.70 4.42
N GLY A 203 5.35 17.89 3.94
CA GLY A 203 5.01 19.01 4.83
C GLY A 203 3.75 18.79 5.67
N ALA A 204 2.85 17.87 5.27
CA ALA A 204 1.68 17.52 6.06
C ALA A 204 2.06 16.78 7.37
N MET A 205 3.26 16.20 7.39
CA MET A 205 3.84 15.54 8.58
C MET A 205 4.64 16.49 9.48
N ASP A 206 4.77 17.80 9.16
CA ASP A 206 5.48 18.78 10.00
C ASP A 206 4.62 19.14 11.24
N SER A 207 4.45 18.20 12.14
CA SER A 207 3.63 18.33 13.34
C SER A 207 4.40 18.04 14.62
N LYS A 208 4.14 18.81 15.70
CA LYS A 208 4.70 18.54 17.04
C LYS A 208 4.53 17.07 17.42
N LEU A 209 3.34 16.51 17.20
CA LEU A 209 3.02 15.11 17.52
C LEU A 209 4.10 14.12 17.03
N LEU A 210 4.49 14.21 15.76
CA LEU A 210 5.47 13.30 15.17
C LEU A 210 6.91 13.58 15.60
N TYR A 211 7.27 14.84 15.85
CA TYR A 211 8.60 15.14 16.36
C TYR A 211 8.79 14.68 17.79
N ASP A 212 7.82 14.93 18.67
CA ASP A 212 7.87 14.48 20.07
C ASP A 212 7.85 12.93 20.14
N PHE A 213 7.01 12.29 19.32
CA PHE A 213 7.02 10.83 19.17
C PHE A 213 8.39 10.26 18.77
N CYS A 214 9.06 10.93 17.82
CA CYS A 214 10.40 10.53 17.37
C CYS A 214 11.45 10.75 18.46
N GLU A 215 11.38 11.86 19.20
CA GLU A 215 12.31 12.18 20.29
C GLU A 215 12.22 11.16 21.40
N ASP A 216 11.01 10.83 21.85
CA ASP A 216 10.76 9.86 22.93
C ASP A 216 11.26 8.45 22.60
N ARG A 217 11.38 8.11 21.32
CA ARG A 217 11.75 6.75 20.85
C ARG A 217 13.12 6.68 20.17
N GLY A 218 13.87 7.78 20.15
CA GLY A 218 15.18 7.86 19.51
C GLY A 218 15.16 7.66 18.00
N ILE A 219 14.03 7.98 17.33
CA ILE A 219 13.86 7.89 15.88
C ILE A 219 14.30 9.19 15.23
N ALA A 220 15.15 9.14 14.21
CA ALA A 220 15.57 10.33 13.48
C ALA A 220 14.43 10.87 12.60
N PRO A 221 13.93 12.12 12.80
CA PRO A 221 12.87 12.68 12.01
C PRO A 221 13.40 13.21 10.67
N ILE A 222 12.75 12.84 9.57
CA ILE A 222 13.02 13.31 8.20
C ILE A 222 11.76 13.98 7.62
N PHE A 223 10.99 14.68 8.46
CA PHE A 223 9.83 15.44 8.00
C PHE A 223 10.27 16.74 7.38
N LYS A 224 9.65 17.12 6.26
CA LYS A 224 9.97 18.35 5.55
C LYS A 224 9.32 19.53 6.27
N PRO A 225 10.09 20.41 6.94
CA PRO A 225 9.50 21.60 7.53
C PRO A 225 8.94 22.56 6.47
N ASP A 226 7.86 23.24 6.79
CA ASP A 226 7.33 24.30 5.96
C ASP A 226 8.32 25.46 5.78
N ILE A 227 8.15 26.23 4.69
CA ILE A 227 9.05 27.34 4.38
C ILE A 227 9.03 28.43 5.48
N ASN A 228 7.87 28.63 6.10
CA ASN A 228 7.62 29.59 7.15
C ASN A 228 7.54 28.95 8.54
N ALA A 229 8.10 27.75 8.71
CA ALA A 229 8.08 27.06 9.99
C ALA A 229 8.80 27.87 11.08
N ARG A 230 8.13 28.08 12.21
CA ARG A 230 8.68 28.77 13.38
C ARG A 230 9.70 27.88 14.09
N THR A 231 10.68 28.53 14.75
CA THR A 231 11.76 27.87 15.51
C THR A 231 11.61 28.04 17.02
N ASP A 232 10.50 28.63 17.47
CA ASP A 232 10.18 28.97 18.86
C ASP A 232 8.94 28.19 19.36
N THR A 233 8.74 26.98 18.88
CA THR A 233 7.67 26.10 19.35
C THR A 233 8.10 25.32 20.59
N ASP A 234 7.16 24.69 21.26
CA ASP A 234 7.39 23.86 22.44
C ASP A 234 7.94 22.45 22.12
N SER A 235 8.28 22.15 20.86
CA SER A 235 8.98 20.92 20.43
C SER A 235 10.44 21.22 20.11
N ALA A 236 11.34 20.82 21.00
CA ALA A 236 12.78 21.09 20.87
C ALA A 236 13.38 20.44 19.61
N LEU A 237 13.03 19.18 19.35
CA LEU A 237 13.50 18.44 18.18
C LEU A 237 13.03 19.09 16.87
N ARG A 238 11.75 19.51 16.80
CA ARG A 238 11.22 20.22 15.64
C ARG A 238 11.97 21.53 15.38
N ASN A 239 12.16 22.35 16.43
CA ASN A 239 12.87 23.62 16.32
C ASN A 239 14.31 23.41 15.81
N LYS A 240 15.00 22.35 16.27
CA LYS A 240 16.34 21.96 15.79
C LYS A 240 16.33 21.61 14.30
N VAL A 241 15.38 20.82 13.82
CA VAL A 241 15.26 20.43 12.41
C VAL A 241 14.94 21.63 11.53
N VAL A 242 14.02 22.52 11.96
CA VAL A 242 13.68 23.76 11.25
C VAL A 242 14.90 24.68 11.16
N THR A 243 15.62 24.88 12.26
CA THR A 243 16.85 25.69 12.31
C THR A 243 17.93 25.14 11.37
N GLU A 244 18.13 23.82 11.39
CA GLU A 244 19.08 23.16 10.49
C GLU A 244 18.69 23.36 9.02
N ARG A 245 17.40 23.14 8.68
CA ARG A 245 16.89 23.34 7.32
C ARG A 245 17.05 24.78 6.85
N ASN A 246 16.81 25.76 7.73
CA ASN A 246 16.97 27.18 7.40
C ASN A 246 18.46 27.55 7.20
N ARG A 247 19.36 27.04 8.05
CA ARG A 247 20.81 27.24 7.92
C ARG A 247 21.39 26.63 6.64
N LEU A 248 21.00 25.38 6.31
CA LEU A 248 21.56 24.66 5.16
C LEU A 248 20.89 25.03 3.83
N GLY A 249 19.66 25.51 3.89
CA GLY A 249 18.75 25.59 2.76
C GLY A 249 18.21 24.22 2.34
N TYR A 250 17.01 24.21 1.74
CA TYR A 250 16.28 22.99 1.43
C TYR A 250 17.10 21.93 0.66
N LYS A 251 17.82 22.33 -0.40
CA LYS A 251 18.56 21.38 -1.24
C LYS A 251 19.64 20.61 -0.47
N ARG A 252 20.42 21.32 0.38
CA ARG A 252 21.48 20.69 1.18
C ARG A 252 20.91 19.84 2.30
N TRP A 253 19.85 20.32 2.97
CA TRP A 253 19.12 19.58 4.00
C TRP A 253 18.56 18.28 3.44
N ALA A 254 17.85 18.33 2.30
CA ALA A 254 17.26 17.17 1.65
C ALA A 254 18.33 16.13 1.23
N LYS A 255 19.50 16.58 0.75
CA LYS A 255 20.61 15.70 0.41
C LYS A 255 21.22 15.05 1.67
N LYS A 256 21.46 15.83 2.73
CA LYS A 256 22.00 15.34 4.01
C LYS A 256 21.12 14.25 4.61
N ASN A 257 19.82 14.48 4.67
CA ASN A 257 18.84 13.58 5.28
C ASN A 257 18.31 12.50 4.31
N LYS A 258 18.87 12.38 3.11
CA LYS A 258 18.42 11.42 2.07
C LYS A 258 16.91 11.52 1.77
N TYR A 259 16.33 12.71 1.95
CA TYR A 259 14.89 12.97 1.79
C TYR A 259 14.34 12.56 0.41
N GLY A 260 15.18 12.51 -0.61
CA GLY A 260 14.80 12.05 -1.95
C GLY A 260 14.29 10.59 -2.00
N LEU A 261 14.62 9.77 -1.00
CA LEU A 261 14.11 8.39 -0.87
C LEU A 261 12.62 8.34 -0.55
N ARG A 262 12.03 9.45 -0.07
CA ARG A 262 10.58 9.56 0.14
C ARG A 262 9.81 9.22 -1.14
N TRP A 263 10.20 9.82 -2.25
CA TRP A 263 9.45 9.64 -3.50
C TRP A 263 9.27 8.18 -3.92
N PRO A 264 10.33 7.35 -4.06
CA PRO A 264 10.14 5.94 -4.42
C PRO A 264 9.48 5.11 -3.31
N ALA A 265 9.64 5.50 -2.04
CA ALA A 265 9.07 4.80 -0.89
C ALA A 265 7.57 5.09 -0.65
N THR A 266 7.02 6.15 -1.26
CA THR A 266 5.61 6.53 -1.09
C THR A 266 4.92 6.77 -2.43
N GLU A 267 5.15 7.91 -3.08
CA GLU A 267 4.52 8.25 -4.38
C GLU A 267 4.80 7.18 -5.44
N GLY A 268 5.99 6.59 -5.44
CA GLY A 268 6.37 5.48 -6.31
C GLY A 268 5.50 4.23 -6.08
N ILE A 269 5.21 3.90 -4.82
CA ILE A 269 4.32 2.80 -4.44
C ILE A 269 2.90 3.09 -4.93
N PHE A 270 2.35 4.26 -4.62
CA PHE A 270 1.00 4.65 -5.04
C PHE A 270 0.85 4.67 -6.56
N SER A 271 1.81 5.25 -7.26
CA SER A 271 1.80 5.30 -8.73
C SER A 271 1.82 3.89 -9.34
N ALA A 272 2.64 2.99 -8.81
CA ALA A 272 2.72 1.61 -9.30
C ALA A 272 1.43 0.82 -8.98
N MET A 273 0.91 0.93 -7.76
CA MET A 273 -0.34 0.29 -7.33
C MET A 273 -1.53 0.76 -8.18
N LYS A 274 -1.67 2.08 -8.39
CA LYS A 274 -2.74 2.66 -9.21
C LYS A 274 -2.65 2.24 -10.67
N ARG A 275 -1.44 2.15 -11.24
CA ARG A 275 -1.25 1.60 -12.60
C ARG A 275 -1.62 0.12 -12.70
N MET A 276 -1.35 -0.66 -11.66
CA MET A 276 -1.58 -2.11 -11.62
C MET A 276 -3.06 -2.47 -11.45
N PHE A 277 -3.81 -1.71 -10.63
CA PHE A 277 -5.17 -2.04 -10.21
C PHE A 277 -6.20 -0.94 -10.50
N GLY A 278 -5.78 0.18 -11.10
CA GLY A 278 -6.63 1.36 -11.32
C GLY A 278 -6.78 2.25 -10.09
N GLU A 279 -7.20 3.49 -10.33
CA GLU A 279 -7.31 4.55 -9.33
C GLU A 279 -8.64 4.56 -8.58
N GLN A 280 -9.58 3.70 -8.97
CA GLN A 280 -10.93 3.67 -8.44
C GLN A 280 -11.21 2.38 -7.68
N LEU A 281 -12.11 2.45 -6.70
CA LEU A 281 -12.68 1.32 -6.00
C LEU A 281 -14.03 0.96 -6.62
N ALA A 282 -14.27 -0.33 -6.87
CA ALA A 282 -15.52 -0.83 -7.42
C ALA A 282 -16.54 -1.15 -6.33
N ALA A 283 -16.08 -1.49 -5.13
CA ALA A 283 -16.94 -1.77 -3.99
C ALA A 283 -17.74 -0.53 -3.55
N THR A 284 -19.00 -0.74 -3.18
CA THR A 284 -19.94 0.34 -2.76
C THR A 284 -20.27 0.29 -1.27
N SER A 285 -20.14 -0.87 -0.62
CA SER A 285 -20.28 -1.00 0.83
C SER A 285 -19.01 -0.53 1.55
N GLU A 286 -19.14 -0.01 2.77
CA GLU A 286 -18.00 0.49 3.54
C GLU A 286 -16.95 -0.59 3.76
N LEU A 287 -17.37 -1.77 4.23
CA LEU A 287 -16.48 -2.91 4.40
C LEU A 287 -15.78 -3.29 3.09
N GLY A 288 -16.53 -3.35 1.99
CA GLY A 288 -15.98 -3.68 0.68
C GLY A 288 -14.93 -2.66 0.20
N MET A 289 -15.17 -1.36 0.42
CA MET A 289 -14.22 -0.30 0.06
C MET A 289 -12.91 -0.41 0.84
N LEU A 290 -13.00 -0.62 2.16
CA LEU A 290 -11.81 -0.82 3.01
C LEU A 290 -11.03 -2.06 2.59
N GLN A 291 -11.73 -3.15 2.30
CA GLN A 291 -11.12 -4.42 1.89
C GLN A 291 -10.50 -4.35 0.50
N GLU A 292 -11.16 -3.71 -0.47
CA GLU A 292 -10.59 -3.55 -1.81
C GLU A 292 -9.31 -2.70 -1.77
N ALA A 293 -9.30 -1.61 -1.01
CA ALA A 293 -8.12 -0.76 -0.84
C ALA A 293 -6.96 -1.52 -0.16
N SER A 294 -7.26 -2.23 0.93
CA SER A 294 -6.29 -3.09 1.64
C SER A 294 -5.74 -4.19 0.74
N CYS A 295 -6.62 -4.84 -0.02
CA CYS A 295 -6.23 -5.89 -0.97
C CYS A 295 -5.29 -5.36 -2.06
N LYS A 296 -5.54 -4.15 -2.61
CA LYS A 296 -4.67 -3.55 -3.63
C LYS A 296 -3.25 -3.32 -3.11
N LEU A 297 -3.08 -2.85 -1.88
CA LEU A 297 -1.77 -2.66 -1.26
C LEU A 297 -1.05 -3.99 -1.01
N TRP A 298 -1.75 -4.95 -0.43
CA TRP A 298 -1.22 -6.28 -0.18
C TRP A 298 -0.85 -6.99 -1.50
N ALA A 299 -1.73 -6.98 -2.48
CA ALA A 299 -1.49 -7.59 -3.79
C ALA A 299 -0.31 -6.93 -4.51
N TYR A 300 -0.16 -5.59 -4.41
CA TYR A 300 1.00 -4.89 -4.93
C TYR A 300 2.31 -5.43 -4.33
N GLN A 301 2.39 -5.54 -3.00
CA GLN A 301 3.57 -6.09 -2.33
C GLN A 301 3.81 -7.55 -2.72
N LYS A 302 2.76 -8.38 -2.73
CA LYS A 302 2.85 -9.80 -3.05
C LYS A 302 3.36 -10.04 -4.47
N LEU A 303 2.78 -9.38 -5.46
CA LEU A 303 3.19 -9.48 -6.86
C LEU A 303 4.62 -8.96 -7.08
N LYS A 304 4.96 -7.82 -6.47
CA LYS A 304 6.32 -7.27 -6.55
C LYS A 304 7.37 -8.22 -5.98
N ARG A 305 7.08 -8.88 -4.85
CA ARG A 305 7.98 -9.86 -4.23
C ARG A 305 8.09 -11.13 -5.07
N HIS A 306 6.97 -11.63 -5.57
CA HIS A 306 6.97 -12.80 -6.46
C HIS A 306 7.80 -12.52 -7.72
N GLY A 307 7.64 -11.36 -8.35
CA GLY A 307 8.46 -10.96 -9.50
C GLY A 307 9.97 -10.87 -9.22
N LYS A 308 10.37 -10.66 -7.97
CA LYS A 308 11.78 -10.63 -7.54
C LYS A 308 12.32 -11.98 -7.07
N SER A 309 11.46 -12.99 -6.87
CA SER A 309 11.89 -14.32 -6.43
C SER A 309 12.81 -14.94 -7.49
N LYS A 310 13.86 -15.62 -7.03
CA LYS A 310 14.66 -16.48 -7.91
C LYS A 310 13.83 -17.70 -8.26
N SER A 311 13.86 -18.09 -9.51
CA SER A 311 13.33 -19.36 -9.98
C SER A 311 14.07 -20.50 -9.33
#